data_60015fc23795d4c22d3f1ba071368f79
#
_entry.id   60015fc23795d4c22d3f1ba071368f79
#
_cell.length_a   1.000
_cell.length_b   1.000
_cell.length_c   1.000
_cell.angle_alpha   90.00
_cell.angle_beta   90.00
_cell.angle_gamma   90.00
#
_symmetry.space_group_name_H-M   'P 1'
#
loop_
_entity.id
_entity.type
_entity.pdbx_description
1 polymer ?
#
loop_
_entity_poly.entity_id
_entity_poly.type
_entity_poly.pdbx_seq_one_letter_code
_entity_poly.pdbx_strand_id
1 'polypeptide(L)'
;MQEGIANNEWQNANEALSKLQEYQKVTSKNILPSDMQIHIEVIYNHLSIFKNLVYFYLILGLFSLFVGLVSIFLSKHSSNLERLIFAIFVFGFLFHTLGLALRWYISGHAPWSDSYESMIYIGWSAALAGVVVFRRSMLTLAASSLLAAIVMLVAHMSFVNPQITNLVPVLKSYWLTVHVSVITASYGFLGLGSLLGIIALVLMIFKNDKNKKELNF
;
A
#
# COMPACT_ATOMS: atom_id res chain seq x y z
N MET A 1 18.88 -33.36 -13.86
CA MET A 1 18.83 -32.49 -12.69
C MET A 1 18.42 -33.24 -11.42
N GLN A 2 17.24 -33.87 -11.33
CA GLN A 2 16.79 -34.63 -10.16
C GLN A 2 17.75 -35.78 -9.76
N GLU A 3 18.25 -36.54 -10.69
CA GLU A 3 19.24 -37.61 -10.45
C GLU A 3 20.57 -37.07 -9.90
N GLY A 4 21.06 -35.92 -10.42
CA GLY A 4 22.30 -35.31 -9.93
C GLY A 4 22.15 -34.80 -8.50
N ILE A 5 20.96 -34.33 -8.11
CA ILE A 5 20.66 -33.91 -6.70
C ILE A 5 20.54 -35.14 -5.80
N ALA A 6 19.87 -36.21 -6.27
CA ALA A 6 19.68 -37.43 -5.50
C ALA A 6 21.02 -38.16 -5.21
N ASN A 7 21.96 -38.10 -6.15
CA ASN A 7 23.27 -38.74 -6.06
C ASN A 7 24.37 -37.82 -5.47
N ASN A 8 24.05 -36.60 -5.07
CA ASN A 8 25.00 -35.58 -4.60
C ASN A 8 26.02 -35.12 -5.70
N GLU A 9 25.70 -35.32 -6.96
CA GLU A 9 26.50 -34.92 -8.09
C GLU A 9 26.13 -33.50 -8.58
N TRP A 10 26.53 -32.51 -7.82
CA TRP A 10 26.18 -31.10 -8.06
C TRP A 10 26.67 -30.56 -9.40
N GLN A 11 27.77 -31.10 -9.95
CA GLN A 11 28.27 -30.71 -11.28
C GLN A 11 27.27 -31.06 -12.38
N ASN A 12 26.72 -32.26 -12.36
CA ASN A 12 25.73 -32.72 -13.35
C ASN A 12 24.40 -31.92 -13.20
N ALA A 13 24.02 -31.59 -11.98
CA ALA A 13 22.85 -30.75 -11.70
C ALA A 13 23.03 -29.33 -12.27
N ASN A 14 24.19 -28.73 -12.07
CA ASN A 14 24.51 -27.39 -12.57
C ASN A 14 24.62 -27.36 -14.10
N GLU A 15 25.20 -28.38 -14.73
CA GLU A 15 25.25 -28.49 -16.19
C GLU A 15 23.85 -28.64 -16.80
N ALA A 16 22.97 -29.43 -16.19
CA ALA A 16 21.60 -29.57 -16.63
C ALA A 16 20.82 -28.22 -16.46
N LEU A 17 21.09 -27.48 -15.39
CA LEU A 17 20.50 -26.16 -15.15
C LEU A 17 20.96 -25.14 -16.19
N SER A 18 22.26 -25.11 -16.50
CA SER A 18 22.81 -24.19 -17.52
C SER A 18 22.25 -24.45 -18.91
N LYS A 19 22.14 -25.73 -19.30
CA LYS A 19 21.50 -26.14 -20.58
C LYS A 19 20.03 -25.74 -20.64
N LEU A 20 19.30 -25.86 -19.53
CA LEU A 20 17.91 -25.40 -19.43
C LEU A 20 17.80 -23.89 -19.59
N GLN A 21 18.66 -23.13 -18.91
CA GLN A 21 18.69 -21.66 -19.01
C GLN A 21 19.02 -21.21 -20.44
N GLU A 22 19.98 -21.85 -21.08
CA GLU A 22 20.34 -21.57 -22.49
C GLU A 22 19.17 -21.85 -23.43
N TYR A 23 18.52 -23.01 -23.29
CA TYR A 23 17.33 -23.35 -24.05
C TYR A 23 16.20 -22.33 -23.87
N GLN A 24 15.94 -21.91 -22.63
CA GLN A 24 14.95 -20.89 -22.33
C GLN A 24 15.30 -19.55 -22.99
N LYS A 25 16.56 -19.10 -22.90
CA LYS A 25 17.02 -17.84 -23.52
C LYS A 25 16.87 -17.86 -25.05
N VAL A 26 17.15 -18.99 -25.68
CA VAL A 26 17.04 -19.11 -27.15
C VAL A 26 15.58 -19.16 -27.60
N THR A 27 14.76 -19.96 -26.92
CA THR A 27 13.38 -20.25 -27.34
C THR A 27 12.40 -19.13 -26.97
N SER A 28 12.66 -18.41 -25.86
CA SER A 28 11.70 -17.46 -25.28
C SER A 28 12.21 -16.02 -25.28
N LYS A 29 13.07 -15.63 -26.22
CA LYS A 29 13.71 -14.30 -26.30
C LYS A 29 12.77 -13.10 -26.12
N ASN A 30 11.51 -13.23 -26.52
CA ASN A 30 10.52 -12.16 -26.48
C ASN A 30 9.56 -12.25 -25.27
N ILE A 31 9.68 -13.28 -24.43
CA ILE A 31 8.75 -13.57 -23.33
C ILE A 31 9.46 -13.52 -21.99
N LEU A 32 10.76 -13.81 -21.95
CA LEU A 32 11.53 -13.80 -20.71
C LEU A 32 11.69 -12.37 -20.19
N PRO A 33 11.41 -12.14 -18.89
CA PRO A 33 11.73 -10.88 -18.24
C PRO A 33 13.26 -10.63 -18.27
N SER A 34 13.66 -9.39 -18.23
CA SER A 34 15.08 -9.03 -18.14
C SER A 34 15.69 -9.49 -16.81
N ASP A 35 16.99 -9.76 -16.78
CA ASP A 35 17.70 -10.15 -15.55
C ASP A 35 17.50 -9.09 -14.44
N MET A 36 17.37 -7.81 -14.80
CA MET A 36 17.06 -6.72 -13.87
C MET A 36 15.66 -6.85 -13.28
N GLN A 37 14.65 -7.18 -14.09
CA GLN A 37 13.27 -7.39 -13.60
C GLN A 37 13.22 -8.55 -12.62
N ILE A 38 13.88 -9.66 -12.92
CA ILE A 38 13.97 -10.83 -12.04
C ILE A 38 14.62 -10.44 -10.70
N HIS A 39 15.74 -9.70 -10.75
CA HIS A 39 16.42 -9.27 -9.54
C HIS A 39 15.56 -8.34 -8.67
N ILE A 40 14.89 -7.38 -9.30
CA ILE A 40 13.96 -6.47 -8.61
C ILE A 40 12.78 -7.24 -8.02
N GLU A 41 12.23 -8.23 -8.73
CA GLU A 41 11.13 -9.06 -8.24
C GLU A 41 11.55 -9.86 -6.99
N VAL A 42 12.75 -10.44 -6.98
CA VAL A 42 13.29 -11.14 -5.80
C VAL A 42 13.40 -10.19 -4.60
N ILE A 43 13.94 -8.97 -4.80
CA ILE A 43 14.02 -7.96 -3.75
C ILE A 43 12.62 -7.55 -3.26
N TYR A 44 11.71 -7.29 -4.19
CA TYR A 44 10.33 -6.90 -3.89
C TYR A 44 9.61 -7.96 -3.03
N ASN A 45 9.73 -9.23 -3.40
CA ASN A 45 9.13 -10.34 -2.67
C ASN A 45 9.75 -10.50 -1.27
N HIS A 46 11.07 -10.33 -1.16
CA HIS A 46 11.78 -10.42 0.13
C HIS A 46 11.37 -9.27 1.08
N LEU A 47 11.23 -8.05 0.58
CA LEU A 47 10.87 -6.88 1.37
C LEU A 47 9.43 -6.94 1.90
N SER A 48 8.54 -7.71 1.27
CA SER A 48 7.13 -7.84 1.68
C SER A 48 6.48 -6.47 1.99
N ILE A 49 6.70 -5.48 1.11
CA ILE A 49 6.44 -4.05 1.34
C ILE A 49 5.02 -3.81 1.87
N PHE A 50 4.02 -4.32 1.17
CA PHE A 50 2.62 -4.04 1.53
C PHE A 50 2.19 -4.70 2.83
N LYS A 51 2.74 -5.88 3.17
CA LYS A 51 2.49 -6.52 4.46
C LYS A 51 3.03 -5.67 5.61
N ASN A 52 4.25 -5.15 5.47
CA ASN A 52 4.87 -4.30 6.48
C ASN A 52 4.14 -2.95 6.61
N LEU A 53 3.62 -2.41 5.50
CA LEU A 53 2.83 -1.18 5.50
C LEU A 53 1.49 -1.32 6.25
N VAL A 54 0.86 -2.50 6.27
CA VAL A 54 -0.35 -2.73 7.09
C VAL A 54 -0.05 -2.42 8.55
N TYR A 55 1.00 -3.02 9.11
CA TYR A 55 1.39 -2.79 10.51
C TYR A 55 1.82 -1.35 10.74
N PHE A 56 2.59 -0.79 9.82
CA PHE A 56 3.03 0.61 9.90
C PHE A 56 1.85 1.58 10.00
N TYR A 57 0.90 1.50 9.06
CA TYR A 57 -0.27 2.38 9.06
C TYR A 57 -1.19 2.13 10.26
N LEU A 58 -1.33 0.87 10.69
CA LEU A 58 -2.15 0.53 11.85
C LEU A 58 -1.57 1.17 13.13
N ILE A 59 -0.29 0.96 13.40
CA ILE A 59 0.38 1.52 14.59
C ILE A 59 0.35 3.05 14.55
N LEU A 60 0.72 3.64 13.41
CA LEU A 60 0.74 5.09 13.25
C LEU A 60 -0.66 5.69 13.38
N GLY A 61 -1.68 5.02 12.84
CA GLY A 61 -3.07 5.44 12.93
C GLY A 61 -3.60 5.43 14.36
N LEU A 62 -3.35 4.35 15.10
CA LEU A 62 -3.74 4.25 16.52
C LEU A 62 -3.00 5.29 17.39
N PHE A 63 -1.69 5.47 17.14
CA PHE A 63 -0.91 6.48 17.86
C PHE A 63 -1.38 7.91 17.55
N SER A 64 -1.65 8.22 16.28
CA SER A 64 -2.19 9.53 15.87
C SER A 64 -3.57 9.78 16.44
N LEU A 65 -4.42 8.74 16.54
CA LEU A 65 -5.74 8.82 17.16
C LEU A 65 -5.61 9.15 18.65
N PHE A 66 -4.72 8.43 19.33
CA PHE A 66 -4.47 8.68 20.76
C PHE A 66 -3.99 10.12 21.00
N VAL A 67 -2.98 10.59 20.25
CA VAL A 67 -2.48 11.97 20.35
C VAL A 67 -3.58 12.99 20.03
N GLY A 68 -4.39 12.74 19.00
CA GLY A 68 -5.50 13.62 18.63
C GLY A 68 -6.56 13.73 19.72
N LEU A 69 -6.95 12.61 20.35
CA LEU A 69 -7.90 12.60 21.46
C LEU A 69 -7.33 13.30 22.70
N VAL A 70 -6.08 13.04 23.05
CA VAL A 70 -5.39 13.73 24.17
C VAL A 70 -5.34 15.22 23.93
N SER A 71 -5.05 15.66 22.70
CA SER A 71 -5.05 17.08 22.35
C SER A 71 -6.42 17.74 22.58
N ILE A 72 -7.50 17.07 22.19
CA ILE A 72 -8.86 17.58 22.33
C ILE A 72 -9.31 17.58 23.79
N PHE A 73 -9.15 16.48 24.52
CA PHE A 73 -9.69 16.36 25.88
C PHE A 73 -8.86 17.07 26.95
N LEU A 74 -7.55 17.15 26.78
CA LEU A 74 -6.63 17.75 27.73
C LEU A 74 -6.15 19.15 27.30
N SER A 75 -6.62 19.65 26.15
CA SER A 75 -6.21 20.96 25.57
C SER A 75 -4.68 21.12 25.52
N LYS A 76 -3.99 19.99 25.33
CA LYS A 76 -2.52 19.91 25.28
C LYS A 76 -2.04 19.70 23.87
N HIS A 77 -1.59 20.76 23.24
CA HIS A 77 -1.13 20.76 21.84
C HIS A 77 0.39 20.82 21.76
N SER A 78 1.00 19.93 20.96
CA SER A 78 2.43 19.92 20.71
C SER A 78 2.72 19.91 19.21
N SER A 79 2.94 21.09 18.66
CA SER A 79 3.18 21.27 17.22
C SER A 79 4.40 20.49 16.67
N ASN A 80 5.41 20.24 17.51
CA ASN A 80 6.59 19.48 17.11
C ASN A 80 6.28 18.00 16.98
N LEU A 81 5.50 17.43 17.91
CA LEU A 81 5.05 16.04 17.84
C LEU A 81 4.19 15.79 16.60
N GLU A 82 3.27 16.70 16.29
CA GLU A 82 2.43 16.60 15.11
C GLU A 82 3.22 16.64 13.81
N ARG A 83 4.22 17.52 13.72
CA ARG A 83 5.12 17.57 12.55
C ARG A 83 5.92 16.28 12.39
N LEU A 84 6.39 15.72 13.52
CA LEU A 84 7.12 14.45 13.50
C LEU A 84 6.22 13.30 13.01
N ILE A 85 5.01 13.18 13.54
CA ILE A 85 4.05 12.16 13.13
C ILE A 85 3.72 12.31 11.65
N PHE A 86 3.48 13.54 11.19
CA PHE A 86 3.24 13.82 9.78
C PHE A 86 4.42 13.45 8.89
N ALA A 87 5.65 13.76 9.29
CA ALA A 87 6.85 13.38 8.54
C ALA A 87 7.00 11.85 8.44
N ILE A 88 6.72 11.12 9.53
CA ILE A 88 6.70 9.66 9.54
C ILE A 88 5.60 9.13 8.61
N PHE A 89 4.41 9.73 8.61
CA PHE A 89 3.32 9.35 7.71
C PHE A 89 3.70 9.55 6.24
N VAL A 90 4.28 10.71 5.90
CA VAL A 90 4.76 11.00 4.53
C VAL A 90 5.85 10.00 4.11
N PHE A 91 6.75 9.62 5.00
CA PHE A 91 7.74 8.59 4.72
C PHE A 91 7.08 7.25 4.36
N GLY A 92 6.08 6.81 5.14
CA GLY A 92 5.29 5.61 4.82
C GLY A 92 4.55 5.72 3.49
N PHE A 93 3.97 6.89 3.18
CA PHE A 93 3.33 7.15 1.90
C PHE A 93 4.31 7.07 0.72
N LEU A 94 5.52 7.61 0.85
CA LEU A 94 6.56 7.50 -0.18
C LEU A 94 7.00 6.04 -0.36
N PHE A 95 7.12 5.29 0.73
CA PHE A 95 7.46 3.87 0.67
C PHE A 95 6.35 3.04 0.02
N HIS A 96 5.08 3.39 0.27
CA HIS A 96 3.92 2.81 -0.41
C HIS A 96 3.95 3.10 -1.93
N THR A 97 4.24 4.36 -2.29
CA THR A 97 4.39 4.78 -3.69
C THR A 97 5.51 4.00 -4.39
N LEU A 98 6.64 3.80 -3.71
CA LEU A 98 7.74 2.98 -4.21
C LEU A 98 7.28 1.52 -4.44
N GLY A 99 6.52 0.95 -3.51
CA GLY A 99 5.97 -0.40 -3.66
C GLY A 99 5.09 -0.55 -4.90
N LEU A 100 4.19 0.42 -5.16
CA LEU A 100 3.36 0.45 -6.38
C LEU A 100 4.21 0.62 -7.64
N ALA A 101 5.22 1.50 -7.62
CA ALA A 101 6.10 1.72 -8.76
C ALA A 101 6.93 0.46 -9.10
N LEU A 102 7.46 -0.24 -8.10
CA LEU A 102 8.16 -1.51 -8.29
C LEU A 102 7.23 -2.58 -8.87
N ARG A 103 6.00 -2.69 -8.34
CA ARG A 103 5.01 -3.62 -8.88
C ARG A 103 4.68 -3.32 -10.34
N TRP A 104 4.49 -2.03 -10.69
CA TRP A 104 4.28 -1.61 -12.08
C TRP A 104 5.44 -2.00 -12.99
N TYR A 105 6.67 -1.77 -12.54
CA TYR A 105 7.87 -2.11 -13.30
C TYR A 105 7.99 -3.62 -13.54
N ILE A 106 7.70 -4.44 -12.54
CA ILE A 106 7.79 -5.91 -12.61
C ILE A 106 6.67 -6.46 -13.51
N SER A 107 5.42 -6.02 -13.32
CA SER A 107 4.25 -6.53 -14.03
C SER A 107 4.14 -6.01 -15.47
N GLY A 108 4.77 -4.87 -15.78
CA GLY A 108 4.63 -4.19 -17.07
C GLY A 108 3.27 -3.53 -17.30
N HIS A 109 2.37 -3.51 -16.30
CA HIS A 109 1.07 -2.86 -16.37
C HIS A 109 0.75 -2.08 -15.09
N ALA A 110 -0.26 -1.21 -15.17
CA ALA A 110 -0.65 -0.37 -14.05
C ALA A 110 -1.15 -1.19 -12.84
N PRO A 111 -0.70 -0.88 -11.59
CA PRO A 111 -0.97 -1.68 -10.40
C PRO A 111 -2.35 -1.41 -9.79
N TRP A 112 -3.41 -1.54 -10.58
CA TRP A 112 -4.83 -1.50 -10.19
C TRP A 112 -5.70 -2.38 -11.09
N SER A 113 -5.11 -3.47 -11.60
CA SER A 113 -5.71 -4.33 -12.62
C SER A 113 -6.45 -5.54 -12.06
N ASP A 114 -6.15 -5.93 -10.84
CA ASP A 114 -6.82 -7.01 -10.11
C ASP A 114 -7.35 -6.56 -8.75
N SER A 115 -7.99 -7.48 -8.02
CA SER A 115 -8.59 -7.19 -6.72
C SER A 115 -7.54 -6.80 -5.68
N TYR A 116 -6.39 -7.48 -5.66
CA TYR A 116 -5.30 -7.16 -4.73
C TYR A 116 -4.71 -5.77 -5.04
N GLU A 117 -4.39 -5.52 -6.30
CA GLU A 117 -3.84 -4.26 -6.76
C GLU A 117 -4.78 -3.09 -6.50
N SER A 118 -6.08 -3.28 -6.77
CA SER A 118 -7.10 -2.27 -6.48
C SER A 118 -7.16 -1.92 -4.99
N MET A 119 -7.08 -2.92 -4.09
CA MET A 119 -7.08 -2.68 -2.66
C MET A 119 -5.84 -1.91 -2.19
N ILE A 120 -4.63 -2.31 -2.61
CA ILE A 120 -3.42 -1.57 -2.23
C ILE A 120 -3.43 -0.16 -2.81
N TYR A 121 -3.97 0.05 -4.01
CA TYR A 121 -4.10 1.36 -4.61
C TYR A 121 -5.15 2.24 -3.90
N ILE A 122 -6.28 1.68 -3.43
CA ILE A 122 -7.23 2.40 -2.55
C ILE A 122 -6.55 2.80 -1.25
N GLY A 123 -5.76 1.91 -0.63
CA GLY A 123 -4.98 2.24 0.56
C GLY A 123 -3.99 3.39 0.31
N TRP A 124 -3.32 3.39 -0.84
CA TRP A 124 -2.44 4.47 -1.27
C TRP A 124 -3.20 5.80 -1.46
N SER A 125 -4.36 5.76 -2.11
CA SER A 125 -5.17 6.96 -2.34
C SER A 125 -5.76 7.52 -1.03
N ALA A 126 -6.10 6.67 -0.06
CA ALA A 126 -6.49 7.10 1.28
C ALA A 126 -5.33 7.80 2.02
N ALA A 127 -4.10 7.28 1.89
CA ALA A 127 -2.92 7.94 2.43
C ALA A 127 -2.63 9.25 1.71
N LEU A 128 -2.75 9.31 0.38
CA LEU A 128 -2.64 10.55 -0.40
C LEU A 128 -3.65 11.59 0.07
N ALA A 129 -4.92 11.20 0.25
CA ALA A 129 -5.96 12.08 0.77
C ALA A 129 -5.59 12.63 2.15
N GLY A 130 -5.00 11.79 3.02
CA GLY A 130 -4.45 12.22 4.30
C GLY A 130 -3.37 13.29 4.18
N VAL A 131 -2.43 13.13 3.25
CA VAL A 131 -1.38 14.14 2.97
C VAL A 131 -1.99 15.46 2.48
N VAL A 132 -2.94 15.38 1.53
CA VAL A 132 -3.54 16.57 0.89
C VAL A 132 -4.46 17.33 1.85
N VAL A 133 -5.27 16.60 2.62
CA VAL A 133 -6.28 17.19 3.53
C VAL A 133 -5.67 17.58 4.89
N PHE A 134 -4.47 17.08 5.21
CA PHE A 134 -3.81 17.37 6.48
C PHE A 134 -3.59 18.89 6.69
N ARG A 135 -4.35 19.47 7.62
CA ARG A 135 -4.23 20.86 8.08
C ARG A 135 -3.84 20.91 9.56
N ARG A 136 -2.83 20.14 9.96
CA ARG A 136 -2.39 19.92 11.35
C ARG A 136 -3.47 19.25 12.23
N SER A 137 -4.34 18.45 11.62
CA SER A 137 -5.32 17.66 12.34
C SER A 137 -4.83 16.22 12.53
N MET A 138 -4.53 15.86 13.77
CA MET A 138 -4.14 14.49 14.11
C MET A 138 -5.24 13.48 13.82
N LEU A 139 -6.50 13.88 13.91
CA LEU A 139 -7.63 13.02 13.57
C LEU A 139 -7.68 12.69 12.08
N THR A 140 -7.31 13.63 11.21
CA THR A 140 -7.20 13.38 9.77
C THR A 140 -6.10 12.34 9.46
N LEU A 141 -4.93 12.48 10.10
CA LEU A 141 -3.86 11.49 9.97
C LEU A 141 -4.26 10.11 10.50
N ALA A 142 -4.93 10.09 11.66
CA ALA A 142 -5.44 8.86 12.24
C ALA A 142 -6.43 8.17 11.29
N ALA A 143 -7.43 8.90 10.80
CA ALA A 143 -8.45 8.38 9.90
C ALA A 143 -7.84 7.84 8.59
N SER A 144 -6.93 8.58 7.95
CA SER A 144 -6.29 8.15 6.71
C SER A 144 -5.38 6.94 6.91
N SER A 145 -4.59 6.91 8.00
CA SER A 145 -3.74 5.77 8.34
C SER A 145 -4.56 4.52 8.64
N LEU A 146 -5.60 4.64 9.47
CA LEU A 146 -6.47 3.50 9.80
C LEU A 146 -7.23 2.98 8.59
N LEU A 147 -7.74 3.86 7.73
CA LEU A 147 -8.39 3.46 6.49
C LEU A 147 -7.42 2.70 5.59
N ALA A 148 -6.21 3.25 5.36
CA ALA A 148 -5.19 2.58 4.57
C ALA A 148 -4.83 1.21 5.16
N ALA A 149 -4.65 1.11 6.49
CA ALA A 149 -4.36 -0.14 7.16
C ALA A 149 -5.49 -1.18 6.99
N ILE A 150 -6.76 -0.78 7.18
CA ILE A 150 -7.91 -1.68 7.06
C ILE A 150 -8.04 -2.20 5.62
N VAL A 151 -7.97 -1.32 4.62
CA VAL A 151 -8.08 -1.71 3.22
C VAL A 151 -6.95 -2.65 2.81
N MET A 152 -5.71 -2.35 3.23
CA MET A 152 -4.57 -3.21 2.95
C MET A 152 -4.61 -4.52 3.74
N LEU A 153 -5.17 -4.54 4.95
CA LEU A 153 -5.42 -5.77 5.71
C LEU A 153 -6.38 -6.69 4.95
N VAL A 154 -7.48 -6.14 4.41
CA VAL A 154 -8.43 -6.88 3.56
C VAL A 154 -7.74 -7.44 2.32
N ALA A 155 -6.82 -6.69 1.70
CA ALA A 155 -6.01 -7.17 0.58
C ALA A 155 -5.15 -8.39 0.92
N HIS A 156 -4.75 -8.56 2.19
CA HIS A 156 -3.93 -9.69 2.65
C HIS A 156 -4.75 -10.87 3.21
N MET A 157 -6.09 -10.80 3.14
CA MET A 157 -6.92 -11.93 3.53
C MET A 157 -6.86 -13.06 2.51
N SER A 158 -7.11 -14.29 2.94
CA SER A 158 -6.90 -15.52 2.15
C SER A 158 -7.69 -15.62 0.84
N PHE A 159 -8.72 -14.82 0.65
CA PHE A 159 -9.52 -14.79 -0.58
C PHE A 159 -8.97 -13.87 -1.68
N VAL A 160 -7.89 -13.14 -1.40
CA VAL A 160 -7.24 -12.24 -2.38
C VAL A 160 -5.83 -12.74 -2.66
N ASN A 161 -5.51 -12.93 -3.95
CA ASN A 161 -4.20 -13.43 -4.36
C ASN A 161 -3.21 -12.27 -4.58
N PRO A 162 -2.09 -12.20 -3.83
CA PRO A 162 -1.10 -11.14 -3.97
C PRO A 162 -0.14 -11.33 -5.16
N GLN A 163 -0.18 -12.48 -5.85
CA GLN A 163 0.70 -12.78 -6.98
C GLN A 163 0.49 -11.78 -8.13
N ILE A 164 1.55 -11.51 -8.86
CA ILE A 164 1.48 -10.70 -10.08
C ILE A 164 0.91 -11.59 -11.19
N THR A 165 -0.23 -11.18 -11.75
CA THR A 165 -0.93 -11.90 -12.82
C THR A 165 -0.87 -11.13 -14.13
N ASN A 166 -1.10 -11.82 -15.24
CA ASN A 166 -1.16 -11.19 -16.55
C ASN A 166 -2.40 -10.27 -16.64
N LEU A 167 -2.23 -9.13 -17.32
CA LEU A 167 -3.30 -8.17 -17.54
C LEU A 167 -4.46 -8.80 -18.31
N VAL A 168 -5.68 -8.65 -17.78
CA VAL A 168 -6.91 -9.06 -18.46
C VAL A 168 -7.04 -8.27 -19.78
N PRO A 169 -7.36 -8.93 -20.93
CA PRO A 169 -7.38 -8.29 -22.23
C PRO A 169 -8.20 -6.99 -22.33
N VAL A 170 -9.31 -6.89 -21.59
CA VAL A 170 -10.17 -5.70 -21.57
C VAL A 170 -9.45 -4.47 -21.00
N LEU A 171 -8.50 -4.65 -20.08
CA LEU A 171 -7.74 -3.57 -19.45
C LEU A 171 -6.54 -3.08 -20.30
N LYS A 172 -6.32 -3.60 -21.49
CA LYS A 172 -5.30 -3.12 -22.43
C LYS A 172 -5.65 -1.74 -23.04
N SER A 173 -6.89 -1.29 -22.90
CA SER A 173 -7.30 0.05 -23.37
C SER A 173 -6.76 1.13 -22.44
N TYR A 174 -6.02 2.08 -23.00
CA TYR A 174 -5.47 3.24 -22.26
C TYR A 174 -6.57 4.03 -21.53
N TRP A 175 -7.67 4.33 -22.21
CA TRP A 175 -8.76 5.09 -21.60
C TRP A 175 -9.44 4.34 -20.43
N LEU A 176 -9.57 3.03 -20.56
CA LEU A 176 -10.13 2.22 -19.48
C LEU A 176 -9.18 2.19 -18.27
N THR A 177 -7.88 2.06 -18.50
CA THR A 177 -6.87 2.12 -17.44
C THR A 177 -6.92 3.44 -16.66
N VAL A 178 -7.01 4.57 -17.36
CA VAL A 178 -7.16 5.89 -16.72
C VAL A 178 -8.49 6.00 -15.97
N HIS A 179 -9.59 5.57 -16.57
CA HIS A 179 -10.91 5.59 -15.93
C HIS A 179 -10.95 4.79 -14.64
N VAL A 180 -10.44 3.55 -14.68
CA VAL A 180 -10.34 2.68 -13.50
C VAL A 180 -9.46 3.30 -12.41
N SER A 181 -8.33 3.92 -12.78
CA SER A 181 -7.45 4.57 -11.79
C SER A 181 -8.16 5.69 -11.04
N VAL A 182 -8.90 6.55 -11.75
CA VAL A 182 -9.64 7.67 -11.14
C VAL A 182 -10.75 7.16 -10.22
N ILE A 183 -11.54 6.19 -10.67
CA ILE A 183 -12.64 5.61 -9.87
C ILE A 183 -12.05 4.94 -8.62
N THR A 184 -11.04 4.10 -8.78
CA THR A 184 -10.43 3.37 -7.67
C THR A 184 -9.79 4.32 -6.65
N ALA A 185 -9.11 5.38 -7.12
CA ALA A 185 -8.57 6.41 -6.23
C ALA A 185 -9.68 7.15 -5.47
N SER A 186 -10.83 7.43 -6.11
CA SER A 186 -11.94 8.15 -5.48
C SER A 186 -12.49 7.42 -4.23
N TYR A 187 -12.42 6.08 -4.20
CA TYR A 187 -12.85 5.30 -3.03
C TYR A 187 -12.02 5.60 -1.78
N GLY A 188 -10.72 5.88 -1.91
CA GLY A 188 -9.88 6.28 -0.79
C GLY A 188 -10.27 7.65 -0.23
N PHE A 189 -10.54 8.63 -1.10
CA PHE A 189 -11.01 9.96 -0.69
C PHE A 189 -12.40 9.91 -0.06
N LEU A 190 -13.35 9.17 -0.65
CA LEU A 190 -14.70 8.99 -0.10
C LEU A 190 -14.67 8.26 1.24
N GLY A 191 -13.85 7.21 1.35
CA GLY A 191 -13.66 6.46 2.59
C GLY A 191 -13.10 7.34 3.70
N LEU A 192 -12.12 8.21 3.41
CA LEU A 192 -11.59 9.18 4.37
C LEU A 192 -12.68 10.17 4.82
N GLY A 193 -13.44 10.72 3.88
CA GLY A 193 -14.55 11.61 4.20
C GLY A 193 -15.60 10.95 5.09
N SER A 194 -15.94 9.69 4.82
CA SER A 194 -16.86 8.90 5.65
C SER A 194 -16.33 8.70 7.06
N LEU A 195 -15.07 8.29 7.23
CA LEU A 195 -14.47 8.10 8.56
C LEU A 195 -14.39 9.41 9.35
N LEU A 196 -13.99 10.51 8.71
CA LEU A 196 -13.97 11.83 9.36
C LEU A 196 -15.37 12.28 9.77
N GLY A 197 -16.39 12.00 8.95
CA GLY A 197 -17.79 12.26 9.29
C GLY A 197 -18.23 11.47 10.53
N ILE A 198 -17.91 10.18 10.61
CA ILE A 198 -18.21 9.34 11.79
C ILE A 198 -17.49 9.88 13.04
N ILE A 199 -16.19 10.18 12.94
CA ILE A 199 -15.41 10.75 14.05
C ILE A 199 -16.04 12.07 14.51
N ALA A 200 -16.42 12.95 13.59
CA ALA A 200 -17.07 14.21 13.93
C ALA A 200 -18.39 14.03 14.68
N LEU A 201 -19.24 13.08 14.22
CA LEU A 201 -20.51 12.76 14.90
C LEU A 201 -20.26 12.23 16.31
N VAL A 202 -19.30 11.32 16.49
CA VAL A 202 -18.94 10.79 17.80
C VAL A 202 -18.45 11.90 18.72
N LEU A 203 -17.57 12.77 18.24
CA LEU A 203 -17.05 13.90 19.02
C LEU A 203 -18.14 14.91 19.41
N MET A 204 -19.17 15.12 18.57
CA MET A 204 -20.30 15.98 18.89
C MET A 204 -21.09 15.45 20.10
N ILE A 205 -21.18 14.14 20.31
CA ILE A 205 -21.83 13.55 21.50
C ILE A 205 -21.07 13.91 22.77
N PHE A 206 -19.75 14.01 22.73
CA PHE A 206 -18.88 14.36 23.86
C PHE A 206 -18.58 15.85 23.97
N LYS A 207 -19.24 16.67 23.15
CA LYS A 207 -19.04 18.13 23.17
C LYS A 207 -19.49 18.73 24.51
N ASN A 208 -18.54 19.36 25.20
CA ASN A 208 -18.80 20.08 26.46
C ASN A 208 -18.27 21.53 26.34
N ASP A 209 -18.69 22.45 27.17
CA ASP A 209 -18.27 23.86 27.12
C ASP A 209 -16.75 24.05 27.21
N LYS A 210 -16.03 23.11 27.85
CA LYS A 210 -14.56 23.10 27.91
C LYS A 210 -13.89 22.79 26.59
N ASN A 211 -14.53 21.99 25.73
CA ASN A 211 -13.97 21.49 24.46
C ASN A 211 -14.51 22.24 23.24
N LYS A 212 -15.43 23.20 23.48
CA LYS A 212 -16.20 23.88 22.43
C LYS A 212 -15.33 24.63 21.43
N LYS A 213 -14.19 25.19 21.86
CA LYS A 213 -13.27 25.93 20.98
C LYS A 213 -12.46 24.99 20.03
N GLU A 214 -12.18 23.78 20.47
CA GLU A 214 -11.38 22.80 19.69
C GLU A 214 -12.24 21.92 18.77
N LEU A 215 -13.54 21.81 19.09
CA LEU A 215 -14.53 21.05 18.32
C LEU A 215 -15.37 21.94 17.37
N ASN A 216 -15.15 23.24 17.32
CA ASN A 216 -15.72 24.08 16.27
C ASN A 216 -14.85 24.00 15.02
N PHE A 217 -15.32 23.22 14.05
CA PHE A 217 -14.82 23.13 12.68
C PHE A 217 -15.27 24.34 11.88
#